data_a7b2776c3e424255f181cb31787519a5
#
_entry.id   a7b2776c3e424255f181cb31787519a5
#
_cell.length_a   1.000
_cell.length_b   1.000
_cell.length_c   1.000
_cell.angle_alpha   90.00
_cell.angle_beta   90.00
_cell.angle_gamma   90.00
#
_symmetry.space_group_name_H-M   'P 1'
#
loop_
_entity.id
_entity.type
_entity.pdbx_description
1 polymer ?
#
loop_
_entity_poly.entity_id
_entity_poly.type
_entity_poly.pdbx_seq_one_letter_code
_entity_poly.pdbx_strand_id
1 'polypeptide(L)'
;MAERACKFHRRSARAALALTLFAGVPNAVSALQIEFDYRYDTRGFFTDLATGEPLAERRALLDLAASFYGGFTDTLTAIAPGADDNWSVSFVHPSLGGPGVTLVNETIAADTLRIYVGGSPSAPGVLGFAGTGSNLQASGDAAFVDAVMTRGQAGVAQGTDYATWGGYIWFNASNDWYFGPDASGLTAGRPDFLTTATHEIGHILGFGEADAWCANVDPDSGLFVGANAVAAYGGGVPLDRYASHWAEGTYSLRDGVLQETMMDPSTPAGERQLPTALDYAGFADIGWQVSAVPEPAGWALLLSGVGVVAVGRRRRRIGLAEAGSR
;
A
#
# COMPACT_ATOMS: atom_id res chain seq x y z
N MET A 1 12.65 -17.20 8.72
CA MET A 1 11.78 -16.51 7.72
C MET A 1 11.83 -17.32 6.46
N ALA A 2 10.71 -17.88 6.05
CA ALA A 2 10.63 -18.60 4.78
C ALA A 2 10.14 -17.60 3.74
N GLU A 3 11.09 -16.94 3.06
CA GLU A 3 10.81 -16.19 1.85
C GLU A 3 10.22 -17.17 0.81
N ARG A 4 9.02 -16.90 0.38
CA ARG A 4 8.40 -17.63 -0.72
C ARG A 4 9.00 -17.12 -2.03
N ALA A 5 10.13 -17.65 -2.43
CA ALA A 5 10.55 -17.50 -3.83
C ALA A 5 9.45 -18.07 -4.74
N CYS A 6 9.15 -17.35 -5.83
CA CYS A 6 8.17 -17.78 -6.83
C CYS A 6 8.44 -19.21 -7.29
N LYS A 7 7.54 -20.16 -6.99
CA LYS A 7 7.67 -21.55 -7.42
C LYS A 7 7.08 -21.70 -8.82
N PHE A 8 7.94 -21.78 -9.83
CA PHE A 8 7.54 -21.91 -11.21
C PHE A 8 6.88 -23.28 -11.50
N HIS A 9 5.58 -23.24 -11.78
CA HIS A 9 4.85 -24.36 -12.37
C HIS A 9 4.56 -24.04 -13.84
N ARG A 10 5.15 -24.78 -14.77
CA ARG A 10 4.85 -24.64 -16.21
C ARG A 10 3.37 -24.98 -16.46
N ARG A 11 2.55 -23.99 -16.68
CA ARG A 11 1.18 -24.15 -17.20
C ARG A 11 1.11 -23.52 -18.59
N SER A 12 0.85 -24.36 -19.58
CA SER A 12 0.50 -23.92 -20.94
C SER A 12 -0.94 -23.45 -20.94
N ALA A 13 -1.18 -22.13 -20.95
CA ALA A 13 -2.50 -21.53 -21.08
C ALA A 13 -2.75 -21.12 -22.53
N ARG A 14 -3.82 -21.63 -23.13
CA ARG A 14 -4.41 -21.09 -24.36
C ARG A 14 -5.54 -20.17 -23.92
N ALA A 15 -5.36 -18.87 -24.13
CA ALA A 15 -6.38 -17.86 -23.87
C ALA A 15 -7.38 -17.80 -25.02
N ALA A 16 -8.68 -17.87 -24.69
CA ALA A 16 -9.77 -17.50 -25.58
C ALA A 16 -10.36 -16.16 -25.09
N LEU A 17 -10.26 -15.15 -25.92
CA LEU A 17 -10.79 -13.81 -25.65
C LEU A 17 -12.27 -13.76 -25.96
N ALA A 18 -13.13 -13.55 -24.97
CA ALA A 18 -14.54 -13.26 -25.14
C ALA A 18 -14.81 -11.82 -24.67
N LEU A 19 -15.13 -10.93 -25.60
CA LEU A 19 -15.47 -9.55 -25.33
C LEU A 19 -16.97 -9.43 -25.08
N THR A 20 -17.38 -9.19 -23.84
CA THR A 20 -18.78 -8.85 -23.50
C THR A 20 -18.85 -7.39 -23.05
N LEU A 21 -19.50 -6.56 -23.86
CA LEU A 21 -19.83 -5.18 -23.47
C LEU A 21 -21.02 -5.20 -22.50
N PHE A 22 -20.80 -4.81 -21.26
CA PHE A 22 -21.85 -4.44 -20.31
C PHE A 22 -21.89 -2.92 -20.18
N ALA A 23 -23.03 -2.32 -20.57
CA ALA A 23 -23.33 -0.94 -20.24
C ALA A 23 -23.84 -0.90 -18.78
N GLY A 24 -22.94 -0.64 -17.83
CA GLY A 24 -23.26 -0.50 -16.40
C GLY A 24 -23.48 0.97 -16.04
N VAL A 25 -24.48 1.23 -15.22
CA VAL A 25 -24.70 2.50 -14.52
C VAL A 25 -23.42 2.78 -13.69
N PRO A 26 -22.87 3.99 -13.67
CA PRO A 26 -21.68 4.27 -12.84
C PRO A 26 -22.09 4.18 -11.36
N ASN A 27 -21.76 3.07 -10.72
CA ASN A 27 -21.71 3.02 -9.26
C ASN A 27 -20.63 4.01 -8.81
N ALA A 28 -20.87 4.73 -7.72
CA ALA A 28 -19.82 5.49 -7.08
C ALA A 28 -18.69 4.51 -6.76
N VAL A 29 -17.54 4.70 -7.40
CA VAL A 29 -16.35 3.87 -7.18
C VAL A 29 -15.90 4.15 -5.75
N SER A 30 -15.94 3.14 -4.90
CA SER A 30 -15.41 3.22 -3.54
C SER A 30 -13.89 3.15 -3.62
N ALA A 31 -13.21 4.06 -2.95
CA ALA A 31 -11.77 3.98 -2.80
C ALA A 31 -11.43 2.93 -1.73
N LEU A 32 -10.36 2.19 -1.94
CA LEU A 32 -9.84 1.26 -0.94
C LEU A 32 -9.59 1.98 0.39
N GLN A 33 -10.12 1.43 1.48
CA GLN A 33 -9.91 1.91 2.83
C GLN A 33 -8.90 1.02 3.55
N ILE A 34 -7.90 1.62 4.19
CA ILE A 34 -6.95 0.91 5.04
C ILE A 34 -7.18 1.34 6.48
N GLU A 35 -7.59 0.39 7.33
CA GLU A 35 -7.80 0.59 8.76
C GLU A 35 -6.63 0.01 9.54
N PHE A 36 -5.98 0.82 10.38
CA PHE A 36 -4.92 0.34 11.26
C PHE A 36 -5.47 -0.06 12.62
N ASP A 37 -5.13 -1.27 13.06
CA ASP A 37 -5.49 -1.81 14.37
C ASP A 37 -4.23 -1.91 15.25
N TYR A 38 -4.28 -1.21 16.38
CA TYR A 38 -3.16 -1.07 17.31
C TYR A 38 -3.23 -2.03 18.51
N ARG A 39 -4.19 -2.99 18.54
CA ARG A 39 -4.38 -3.90 19.68
C ARG A 39 -3.14 -4.76 20.01
N TYR A 40 -2.28 -4.97 19.02
CA TYR A 40 -1.03 -5.70 19.16
C TYR A 40 0.21 -4.80 19.30
N ASP A 41 0.03 -3.47 19.45
CA ASP A 41 1.13 -2.54 19.76
C ASP A 41 1.50 -2.58 21.24
N THR A 42 1.86 -3.76 21.74
CA THR A 42 2.09 -4.02 23.17
C THR A 42 3.43 -3.49 23.69
N ARG A 43 4.27 -2.95 22.81
CA ARG A 43 5.56 -2.32 23.17
C ARG A 43 5.59 -0.80 22.95
N GLY A 44 4.44 -0.20 22.61
CA GLY A 44 4.28 1.25 22.57
C GLY A 44 4.98 1.94 21.40
N PHE A 45 5.03 1.31 20.24
CA PHE A 45 5.58 1.98 19.07
C PHE A 45 4.62 3.07 18.54
N PHE A 46 3.31 2.87 18.69
CA PHE A 46 2.23 3.80 18.29
C PHE A 46 1.37 4.28 19.47
N THR A 47 1.69 3.84 20.68
CA THR A 47 0.90 4.14 21.89
C THR A 47 1.86 4.44 23.03
N ASP A 48 1.64 5.52 23.76
CA ASP A 48 2.38 5.80 24.99
C ASP A 48 1.91 4.81 26.07
N LEU A 49 2.76 3.90 26.48
CA LEU A 49 2.41 2.85 27.47
C LEU A 49 2.19 3.39 28.87
N ALA A 50 2.68 4.58 29.20
CA ALA A 50 2.48 5.18 30.53
C ALA A 50 1.11 5.82 30.66
N THR A 51 0.59 6.38 29.58
CA THR A 51 -0.69 7.09 29.57
C THR A 51 -1.80 6.32 28.86
N GLY A 52 -1.46 5.38 27.97
CA GLY A 52 -2.37 4.72 27.05
C GLY A 52 -2.78 5.58 25.85
N GLU A 53 -2.24 6.78 25.73
CA GLU A 53 -2.61 7.73 24.67
C GLU A 53 -1.92 7.38 23.32
N PRO A 54 -2.61 7.63 22.20
CA PRO A 54 -2.02 7.47 20.87
C PRO A 54 -0.82 8.39 20.67
N LEU A 55 0.26 7.90 20.07
CA LEU A 55 1.32 8.74 19.51
C LEU A 55 0.84 9.29 18.17
N ALA A 56 0.11 10.42 18.23
CA ALA A 56 -0.67 10.96 17.12
C ALA A 56 0.15 11.21 15.85
N GLU A 57 1.38 11.70 15.99
CA GLU A 57 2.29 11.95 14.87
C GLU A 57 2.60 10.67 14.09
N ARG A 58 2.90 9.58 14.79
CA ARG A 58 3.23 8.28 14.16
C ARG A 58 2.02 7.66 13.48
N ARG A 59 0.83 7.76 14.10
CA ARG A 59 -0.42 7.25 13.52
C ARG A 59 -0.82 8.05 12.29
N ALA A 60 -0.69 9.39 12.32
CA ALA A 60 -0.97 10.24 11.17
C ALA A 60 -0.07 9.95 9.97
N LEU A 61 1.18 9.50 10.20
CA LEU A 61 2.07 9.07 9.11
C LEU A 61 1.66 7.71 8.51
N LEU A 62 1.09 6.80 9.30
CA LEU A 62 0.48 5.60 8.74
C LEU A 62 -0.73 5.93 7.86
N ASP A 63 -1.59 6.84 8.32
CA ASP A 63 -2.75 7.31 7.54
C ASP A 63 -2.27 7.98 6.24
N LEU A 64 -1.19 8.77 6.30
CA LEU A 64 -0.57 9.36 5.13
C LEU A 64 0.00 8.29 4.19
N ALA A 65 0.68 7.26 4.70
CA ALA A 65 1.18 6.15 3.91
C ALA A 65 0.04 5.40 3.19
N ALA A 66 -1.06 5.13 3.90
CA ALA A 66 -2.26 4.52 3.33
C ALA A 66 -2.88 5.36 2.20
N SER A 67 -2.81 6.70 2.31
CA SER A 67 -3.40 7.61 1.33
C SER A 67 -2.78 7.49 -0.08
N PHE A 68 -1.54 7.00 -0.22
CA PHE A 68 -0.93 6.73 -1.53
C PHE A 68 -1.63 5.59 -2.29
N TYR A 69 -2.42 4.77 -1.61
CA TYR A 69 -3.21 3.69 -2.20
C TYR A 69 -4.70 4.03 -2.35
N GLY A 70 -5.09 5.27 -2.02
CA GLY A 70 -6.48 5.75 -2.16
C GLY A 70 -7.00 5.82 -3.60
N GLY A 71 -6.11 5.66 -4.60
CA GLY A 71 -6.48 5.51 -6.02
C GLY A 71 -6.82 4.08 -6.43
N PHE A 72 -6.78 3.11 -5.52
CA PHE A 72 -7.20 1.72 -5.79
C PHE A 72 -8.72 1.64 -5.69
N THR A 73 -9.37 1.18 -6.74
CA THR A 73 -10.83 1.32 -6.92
C THR A 73 -11.56 -0.01 -7.02
N ASP A 74 -10.90 -1.10 -6.63
CA ASP A 74 -11.49 -2.42 -6.57
C ASP A 74 -12.60 -2.50 -5.54
N THR A 75 -13.68 -3.18 -5.87
CA THR A 75 -14.77 -3.42 -4.94
C THR A 75 -14.53 -4.72 -4.19
N LEU A 76 -14.16 -4.63 -2.92
CA LEU A 76 -13.88 -5.79 -2.07
C LEU A 76 -15.11 -6.21 -1.26
N THR A 77 -15.54 -7.46 -1.42
CA THR A 77 -16.65 -8.02 -0.64
C THR A 77 -16.31 -8.04 0.86
N ALA A 78 -17.25 -7.67 1.71
CA ALA A 78 -17.09 -7.75 3.17
C ALA A 78 -16.87 -9.19 3.65
N ILE A 79 -16.05 -9.37 4.69
CA ILE A 79 -15.95 -10.63 5.44
C ILE A 79 -16.82 -10.46 6.69
N ALA A 80 -18.00 -11.08 6.70
CA ALA A 80 -18.99 -10.95 7.78
C ALA A 80 -19.50 -12.35 8.14
N PRO A 81 -18.90 -13.03 9.15
CA PRO A 81 -19.29 -14.39 9.54
C PRO A 81 -20.74 -14.44 10.04
N GLY A 82 -21.55 -15.35 9.49
CA GLY A 82 -22.83 -15.76 10.02
C GLY A 82 -22.68 -16.76 11.19
N ALA A 83 -23.79 -17.31 11.65
CA ALA A 83 -23.79 -18.21 12.83
C ALA A 83 -23.00 -19.53 12.60
N ASP A 84 -23.03 -20.03 11.37
CA ASP A 84 -22.38 -21.28 10.99
C ASP A 84 -21.08 -21.08 10.20
N ASP A 85 -20.67 -19.81 9.97
CA ASP A 85 -19.47 -19.47 9.23
C ASP A 85 -18.27 -19.34 10.16
N ASN A 86 -17.13 -19.79 9.67
CA ASN A 86 -15.88 -19.66 10.42
C ASN A 86 -14.74 -19.32 9.47
N TRP A 87 -13.87 -18.43 9.90
CA TRP A 87 -12.59 -18.19 9.25
C TRP A 87 -11.49 -17.91 10.24
N SER A 88 -10.26 -18.19 9.86
CA SER A 88 -9.09 -17.85 10.65
C SER A 88 -7.87 -17.60 9.79
N VAL A 89 -6.95 -16.80 10.32
CA VAL A 89 -5.63 -16.56 9.74
C VAL A 89 -4.62 -16.39 10.86
N SER A 90 -3.40 -16.84 10.65
CA SER A 90 -2.30 -16.68 11.61
C SER A 90 -1.23 -15.76 11.04
N PHE A 91 -0.69 -14.86 11.86
CA PHE A 91 0.39 -13.96 11.49
C PHE A 91 1.37 -13.72 12.66
N VAL A 92 2.53 -13.15 12.37
CA VAL A 92 3.55 -12.80 13.37
C VAL A 92 3.05 -11.64 14.22
N HIS A 93 3.17 -11.74 15.54
CA HIS A 93 2.74 -10.67 16.43
C HIS A 93 3.56 -9.39 16.20
N PRO A 94 2.93 -8.25 15.83
CA PRO A 94 3.65 -7.04 15.39
C PRO A 94 4.61 -6.44 16.42
N SER A 95 4.44 -6.72 17.71
CA SER A 95 5.35 -6.21 18.75
C SER A 95 6.22 -7.26 19.41
N LEU A 96 5.92 -8.54 19.27
CA LEU A 96 6.66 -9.58 20.00
C LEU A 96 7.58 -10.41 19.09
N GLY A 97 7.35 -10.36 17.78
CA GLY A 97 8.00 -11.27 16.85
C GLY A 97 7.53 -12.72 17.09
N GLY A 98 8.05 -13.66 17.38
CA GLY A 98 7.84 -14.97 17.99
C GLY A 98 6.43 -15.59 17.82
N PRO A 99 5.69 -15.93 18.90
CA PRO A 99 4.45 -16.71 18.75
C PRO A 99 3.42 -15.95 17.94
N GLY A 100 2.85 -16.65 16.94
CA GLY A 100 1.87 -16.08 16.03
C GLY A 100 0.59 -15.66 16.74
N VAL A 101 -0.07 -14.66 16.21
CA VAL A 101 -1.47 -14.31 16.48
C VAL A 101 -2.33 -15.16 15.57
N THR A 102 -3.45 -15.67 16.08
CA THR A 102 -4.50 -16.25 15.22
C THR A 102 -5.76 -15.39 15.38
N LEU A 103 -6.20 -14.78 14.29
CA LEU A 103 -7.52 -14.15 14.21
C LEU A 103 -8.55 -15.23 13.94
N VAL A 104 -9.73 -15.06 14.56
CA VAL A 104 -10.88 -15.95 14.35
C VAL A 104 -12.12 -15.10 14.22
N ASN A 105 -12.85 -15.27 13.14
CA ASN A 105 -14.18 -14.68 12.90
C ASN A 105 -14.26 -13.17 13.04
N GLU A 106 -13.19 -12.44 12.74
CA GLU A 106 -13.20 -10.98 12.67
C GLU A 106 -14.11 -10.53 11.51
N THR A 107 -14.85 -9.44 11.72
CA THR A 107 -15.61 -8.79 10.65
C THR A 107 -14.75 -7.73 9.99
N ILE A 108 -14.70 -7.75 8.67
CA ILE A 108 -13.99 -6.75 7.85
C ILE A 108 -15.00 -6.16 6.86
N ALA A 109 -15.13 -4.84 6.87
CA ALA A 109 -16.08 -4.14 6.00
C ALA A 109 -15.76 -4.31 4.52
N ALA A 110 -16.73 -4.05 3.66
CA ALA A 110 -16.49 -3.95 2.22
C ALA A 110 -15.46 -2.85 1.93
N ASP A 111 -14.69 -3.03 0.87
CA ASP A 111 -13.67 -2.08 0.40
C ASP A 111 -12.61 -1.71 1.46
N THR A 112 -12.48 -2.53 2.51
CA THR A 112 -11.59 -2.27 3.66
C THR A 112 -10.56 -3.38 3.82
N LEU A 113 -9.31 -2.98 4.07
CA LEU A 113 -8.24 -3.86 4.57
C LEU A 113 -7.93 -3.49 6.02
N ARG A 114 -7.84 -4.48 6.91
CA ARG A 114 -7.42 -4.25 8.29
C ARG A 114 -5.96 -4.63 8.48
N ILE A 115 -5.13 -3.69 8.91
CA ILE A 115 -3.70 -3.89 9.10
C ILE A 115 -3.36 -3.76 10.58
N TYR A 116 -2.86 -4.85 11.17
CA TYR A 116 -2.37 -4.86 12.54
C TYR A 116 -0.93 -4.36 12.59
N VAL A 117 -0.68 -3.35 13.40
CA VAL A 117 0.62 -2.68 13.43
C VAL A 117 1.24 -2.68 14.83
N GLY A 118 2.57 -2.67 14.86
CA GLY A 118 3.33 -2.54 16.09
C GLY A 118 4.83 -2.45 15.81
N GLY A 119 5.62 -2.41 16.86
CA GLY A 119 7.07 -2.40 16.72
C GLY A 119 7.77 -3.04 17.90
N SER A 120 8.98 -3.51 17.66
CA SER A 120 9.89 -4.00 18.69
C SER A 120 11.34 -3.83 18.28
N PRO A 121 12.29 -3.78 19.23
CA PRO A 121 13.71 -3.72 18.91
C PRO A 121 14.16 -4.92 18.06
N SER A 122 15.02 -4.66 17.08
CA SER A 122 15.66 -5.68 16.24
C SER A 122 17.09 -5.25 15.85
N ALA A 123 17.77 -6.11 15.10
CA ALA A 123 19.10 -5.84 14.59
C ALA A 123 19.14 -4.61 13.68
N PRO A 124 20.26 -3.88 13.62
CA PRO A 124 20.46 -2.79 12.67
C PRO A 124 20.31 -3.26 11.22
N GLY A 125 19.84 -2.36 10.35
CA GLY A 125 19.70 -2.61 8.92
C GLY A 125 18.35 -3.21 8.49
N VAL A 126 17.52 -3.63 9.46
CA VAL A 126 16.12 -3.99 9.17
C VAL A 126 15.24 -2.83 9.60
N LEU A 127 14.41 -2.33 8.70
CA LEU A 127 13.48 -1.22 8.96
C LEU A 127 12.11 -1.74 9.40
N GLY A 128 11.53 -2.64 8.64
CA GLY A 128 10.23 -3.22 8.90
C GLY A 128 10.07 -4.55 8.17
N PHE A 129 8.91 -5.14 8.30
CA PHE A 129 8.39 -6.16 7.40
C PHE A 129 6.87 -6.25 7.53
N ALA A 130 6.22 -6.71 6.46
CA ALA A 130 4.78 -6.89 6.40
C ALA A 130 4.41 -8.26 5.83
N GLY A 131 3.14 -8.59 5.89
CA GLY A 131 2.60 -9.79 5.25
C GLY A 131 1.12 -9.98 5.57
N THR A 132 0.49 -10.87 4.83
CA THR A 132 -0.93 -11.21 5.00
C THR A 132 -1.14 -12.42 5.92
N GLY A 133 -0.04 -12.96 6.46
CA GLY A 133 -0.09 -14.12 7.34
C GLY A 133 -0.08 -15.44 6.60
N SER A 134 -0.50 -16.48 7.29
CA SER A 134 -0.51 -17.88 6.81
C SER A 134 -1.71 -18.63 7.36
N ASN A 135 -1.96 -19.83 6.83
CA ASN A 135 -3.05 -20.68 7.28
C ASN A 135 -4.44 -20.00 7.21
N LEU A 136 -4.66 -19.19 6.17
CA LEU A 136 -6.00 -18.66 5.90
C LEU A 136 -6.93 -19.81 5.63
N GLN A 137 -8.00 -19.91 6.42
CA GLN A 137 -9.02 -20.96 6.32
C GLN A 137 -10.40 -20.33 6.42
N ALA A 138 -11.34 -20.88 5.70
CA ALA A 138 -12.76 -20.53 5.78
C ALA A 138 -13.63 -21.76 5.63
N SER A 139 -14.77 -21.78 6.32
CA SER A 139 -15.81 -22.80 6.21
C SER A 139 -17.17 -22.19 6.49
N GLY A 140 -18.22 -22.75 5.92
CA GLY A 140 -19.59 -22.29 6.07
C GLY A 140 -20.27 -22.11 4.73
N ASP A 141 -21.07 -21.05 4.57
CA ASP A 141 -21.73 -20.71 3.32
C ASP A 141 -20.72 -20.47 2.17
N ALA A 142 -21.06 -20.91 0.95
CA ALA A 142 -20.15 -20.80 -0.19
C ALA A 142 -19.79 -19.35 -0.54
N ALA A 143 -20.75 -18.42 -0.40
CA ALA A 143 -20.50 -17.00 -0.66
C ALA A 143 -19.62 -16.37 0.43
N PHE A 144 -19.75 -16.84 1.69
CA PHE A 144 -18.86 -16.43 2.76
C PHE A 144 -17.43 -16.94 2.53
N VAL A 145 -17.28 -18.23 2.19
CA VAL A 145 -15.96 -18.80 1.87
C VAL A 145 -15.30 -18.04 0.71
N ASP A 146 -16.05 -17.73 -0.34
CA ASP A 146 -15.57 -16.93 -1.47
C ASP A 146 -15.16 -15.53 -1.01
N ALA A 147 -15.96 -14.87 -0.19
CA ALA A 147 -15.63 -13.55 0.37
C ALA A 147 -14.33 -13.54 1.18
N VAL A 148 -14.05 -14.60 1.95
CA VAL A 148 -12.78 -14.72 2.69
C VAL A 148 -11.60 -14.98 1.75
N MET A 149 -11.77 -15.86 0.76
CA MET A 149 -10.66 -16.35 -0.07
C MET A 149 -10.32 -15.41 -1.22
N THR A 150 -11.30 -14.68 -1.74
CA THR A 150 -11.14 -13.86 -2.96
C THR A 150 -11.55 -12.39 -2.79
N ARG A 151 -12.23 -12.04 -1.71
CA ARG A 151 -12.86 -10.73 -1.53
C ARG A 151 -13.76 -10.33 -2.71
N GLY A 152 -14.31 -11.33 -3.44
CA GLY A 152 -15.13 -11.12 -4.61
C GLY A 152 -14.36 -10.85 -5.91
N GLN A 153 -13.03 -10.92 -5.91
CA GLN A 153 -12.20 -10.72 -7.10
C GLN A 153 -12.09 -12.03 -7.89
N ALA A 154 -12.63 -12.03 -9.10
CA ALA A 154 -12.78 -13.28 -9.88
C ALA A 154 -11.44 -13.89 -10.34
N GLY A 155 -10.42 -13.08 -10.51
CA GLY A 155 -9.09 -13.51 -10.99
C GLY A 155 -8.20 -14.14 -9.92
N VAL A 156 -8.52 -14.02 -8.62
CA VAL A 156 -7.68 -14.51 -7.52
C VAL A 156 -7.46 -16.02 -7.60
N ALA A 157 -8.51 -16.79 -7.81
CA ALA A 157 -8.40 -18.25 -7.93
C ALA A 157 -7.58 -18.71 -9.15
N GLN A 158 -7.43 -17.87 -10.16
CA GLN A 158 -6.64 -18.11 -11.38
C GLN A 158 -5.21 -17.56 -11.29
N GLY A 159 -4.87 -16.82 -10.22
CA GLY A 159 -3.58 -16.14 -10.06
C GLY A 159 -3.36 -15.01 -11.08
N THR A 160 -4.44 -14.35 -11.49
CA THR A 160 -4.40 -13.18 -12.41
C THR A 160 -4.88 -11.91 -11.74
N ASP A 161 -5.27 -12.01 -10.47
CA ASP A 161 -5.77 -10.93 -9.65
C ASP A 161 -5.32 -11.14 -8.20
N TYR A 162 -5.45 -10.11 -7.37
CA TYR A 162 -5.08 -10.19 -5.98
C TYR A 162 -6.11 -9.51 -5.09
N ALA A 163 -6.42 -10.16 -3.97
CA ALA A 163 -7.19 -9.59 -2.89
C ALA A 163 -6.79 -10.22 -1.55
N THR A 164 -6.97 -9.47 -0.47
CA THR A 164 -6.63 -9.92 0.88
C THR A 164 -7.64 -9.41 1.91
N TRP A 165 -7.69 -10.06 3.05
CA TRP A 165 -8.43 -9.61 4.24
C TRP A 165 -7.79 -8.38 4.89
N GLY A 166 -6.48 -8.20 4.70
CA GLY A 166 -5.62 -7.23 5.36
C GLY A 166 -4.25 -7.84 5.62
N GLY A 167 -3.64 -7.47 6.73
CA GLY A 167 -2.30 -7.97 7.05
C GLY A 167 -1.77 -7.44 8.37
N TYR A 168 -0.44 -7.51 8.51
CA TYR A 168 0.27 -6.97 9.65
C TYR A 168 1.57 -6.31 9.20
N ILE A 169 2.00 -5.29 9.97
CA ILE A 169 3.29 -4.63 9.80
C ILE A 169 4.02 -4.59 11.13
N TRP A 170 5.27 -4.96 11.11
CA TRP A 170 6.20 -4.78 12.20
C TRP A 170 7.25 -3.73 11.85
N PHE A 171 7.55 -2.81 12.76
CA PHE A 171 8.61 -1.81 12.62
C PHE A 171 9.73 -2.04 13.63
N ASN A 172 10.98 -1.83 13.22
CA ASN A 172 12.11 -1.92 14.11
C ASN A 172 12.20 -0.68 15.03
N ALA A 173 11.85 -0.86 16.29
CA ALA A 173 11.86 0.20 17.30
C ALA A 173 13.26 0.66 17.72
N SER A 174 14.34 -0.03 17.27
CA SER A 174 15.73 0.39 17.56
C SER A 174 16.22 1.51 16.63
N ASN A 175 15.49 1.79 15.53
CA ASN A 175 15.91 2.82 14.58
C ASN A 175 15.57 4.24 15.09
N ASP A 176 16.45 5.20 14.80
CA ASP A 176 16.19 6.62 15.02
C ASP A 176 15.32 7.16 13.85
N TRP A 177 14.05 6.83 13.88
CA TRP A 177 13.10 7.16 12.82
C TRP A 177 12.91 8.68 12.63
N TYR A 178 12.82 9.10 11.38
CA TYR A 178 12.26 10.39 11.05
C TYR A 178 10.73 10.27 10.89
N PHE A 179 9.99 11.03 11.70
CA PHE A 179 8.52 11.04 11.71
C PHE A 179 7.92 12.35 11.13
N GLY A 180 8.67 13.12 10.34
CA GLY A 180 8.12 14.33 9.75
C GLY A 180 7.21 14.04 8.53
N PRO A 181 6.15 14.85 8.33
CA PRO A 181 5.21 14.67 7.22
C PRO A 181 5.82 15.03 5.85
N ASP A 182 6.83 15.87 5.82
CA ASP A 182 7.60 16.24 4.63
C ASP A 182 9.09 15.88 4.82
N ALA A 183 9.87 15.93 3.74
CA ALA A 183 11.28 15.54 3.78
C ALA A 183 12.24 16.65 4.26
N SER A 184 11.75 17.86 4.61
CA SER A 184 12.61 19.01 4.89
C SER A 184 13.47 18.83 6.14
N GLY A 185 13.01 18.04 7.11
CA GLY A 185 13.74 17.70 8.34
C GLY A 185 14.46 16.36 8.29
N LEU A 186 14.38 15.62 7.19
CA LEU A 186 15.03 14.34 7.03
C LEU A 186 16.53 14.55 6.82
N THR A 187 17.33 13.96 7.69
CA THR A 187 18.80 14.10 7.68
C THR A 187 19.49 12.78 7.37
N ALA A 188 20.68 12.85 6.81
CA ALA A 188 21.51 11.69 6.55
C ALA A 188 21.66 10.80 7.81
N GLY A 189 21.50 9.50 7.66
CA GLY A 189 21.59 8.51 8.75
C GLY A 189 20.28 8.23 9.48
N ARG A 190 19.18 8.95 9.21
CA ARG A 190 17.86 8.68 9.80
C ARG A 190 16.96 7.96 8.79
N PRO A 191 16.43 6.77 9.09
CA PRO A 191 15.43 6.13 8.25
C PRO A 191 14.14 6.94 8.19
N ASP A 192 13.54 7.03 7.01
CA ASP A 192 12.25 7.68 6.80
C ASP A 192 11.09 6.72 7.11
N PHE A 193 10.31 7.04 8.14
CA PHE A 193 9.18 6.20 8.53
C PHE A 193 8.09 6.15 7.46
N LEU A 194 7.80 7.27 6.80
CA LEU A 194 6.76 7.34 5.78
C LEU A 194 7.09 6.44 4.58
N THR A 195 8.33 6.47 4.08
CA THR A 195 8.78 5.57 3.02
C THR A 195 8.60 4.11 3.41
N THR A 196 9.12 3.72 4.59
CA THR A 196 9.03 2.34 5.05
C THR A 196 7.57 1.91 5.24
N ALA A 197 6.72 2.72 5.86
CA ALA A 197 5.31 2.39 6.06
C ALA A 197 4.58 2.20 4.72
N THR A 198 4.85 3.06 3.73
CA THR A 198 4.26 2.94 2.40
C THR A 198 4.74 1.67 1.69
N HIS A 199 6.03 1.35 1.75
CA HIS A 199 6.62 0.13 1.21
C HIS A 199 5.97 -1.13 1.81
N GLU A 200 5.86 -1.21 3.13
CA GLU A 200 5.30 -2.37 3.82
C GLU A 200 3.80 -2.56 3.51
N ILE A 201 3.04 -1.49 3.34
CA ILE A 201 1.66 -1.58 2.85
C ILE A 201 1.64 -2.17 1.44
N GLY A 202 2.61 -1.83 0.59
CA GLY A 202 2.74 -2.39 -0.75
C GLY A 202 2.85 -3.91 -0.76
N HIS A 203 3.58 -4.51 0.16
CA HIS A 203 3.64 -5.97 0.31
C HIS A 203 2.31 -6.58 0.73
N ILE A 204 1.56 -5.93 1.63
CA ILE A 204 0.18 -6.38 1.98
C ILE A 204 -0.73 -6.34 0.75
N LEU A 205 -0.55 -5.35 -0.13
CA LEU A 205 -1.27 -5.24 -1.40
C LEU A 205 -0.77 -6.22 -2.49
N GLY A 206 0.12 -7.16 -2.13
CA GLY A 206 0.53 -8.27 -2.97
C GLY A 206 1.79 -8.05 -3.79
N PHE A 207 2.42 -6.88 -3.70
CA PHE A 207 3.67 -6.63 -4.41
C PHE A 207 4.76 -7.59 -3.93
N GLY A 208 5.37 -8.31 -4.85
CA GLY A 208 6.42 -9.27 -4.54
C GLY A 208 5.95 -10.61 -3.94
N GLU A 209 4.70 -10.75 -3.50
CA GLU A 209 4.23 -11.92 -2.75
C GLU A 209 3.03 -12.64 -3.36
N ALA A 210 2.21 -11.96 -4.16
CA ALA A 210 1.00 -12.52 -4.74
C ALA A 210 1.29 -13.60 -5.81
N ASP A 211 0.40 -14.59 -5.95
CA ASP A 211 0.47 -15.54 -7.07
C ASP A 211 0.40 -14.80 -8.42
N ALA A 212 -0.41 -13.73 -8.50
CA ALA A 212 -0.49 -12.86 -9.66
C ALA A 212 0.84 -12.13 -9.95
N TRP A 213 1.62 -11.76 -8.92
CA TRP A 213 2.96 -11.24 -9.10
C TRP A 213 3.88 -12.27 -9.71
N CYS A 214 3.93 -13.47 -9.12
CA CYS A 214 4.76 -14.57 -9.62
C CYS A 214 4.39 -15.00 -11.05
N ALA A 215 3.12 -14.89 -11.43
CA ALA A 215 2.67 -15.17 -12.80
C ALA A 215 3.23 -14.18 -13.84
N ASN A 216 3.62 -12.99 -13.41
CA ASN A 216 4.24 -11.95 -14.24
C ASN A 216 5.79 -11.98 -14.21
N VAL A 217 6.41 -12.93 -13.52
CA VAL A 217 7.87 -13.13 -13.58
C VAL A 217 8.21 -14.14 -14.66
N ASP A 218 9.00 -13.73 -15.62
CA ASP A 218 9.51 -14.63 -16.67
C ASP A 218 10.57 -15.58 -16.10
N PRO A 219 10.34 -16.90 -16.09
CA PRO A 219 11.25 -17.87 -15.50
C PRO A 219 12.58 -18.01 -16.21
N ASP A 220 12.66 -17.61 -17.47
CA ASP A 220 13.88 -17.76 -18.28
C ASP A 220 14.82 -16.55 -18.12
N SER A 221 14.28 -15.33 -18.05
CA SER A 221 15.05 -14.10 -17.86
C SER A 221 15.14 -13.60 -16.42
N GLY A 222 14.20 -14.02 -15.55
CA GLY A 222 14.07 -13.51 -14.19
C GLY A 222 13.54 -12.06 -14.11
N LEU A 223 13.02 -11.53 -15.22
CA LEU A 223 12.46 -10.18 -15.26
C LEU A 223 10.95 -10.21 -14.98
N PHE A 224 10.44 -9.11 -14.43
CA PHE A 224 9.00 -8.88 -14.38
C PHE A 224 8.53 -8.39 -15.75
N VAL A 225 7.51 -9.06 -16.30
CA VAL A 225 7.04 -8.85 -17.69
C VAL A 225 5.56 -8.46 -17.74
N GLY A 226 4.98 -8.01 -16.64
CA GLY A 226 3.64 -7.45 -16.60
C GLY A 226 3.50 -6.29 -17.58
N ALA A 227 2.38 -6.23 -18.29
CA ALA A 227 2.22 -5.34 -19.44
C ALA A 227 2.31 -3.84 -19.07
N ASN A 228 1.73 -3.46 -17.93
CA ASN A 228 1.78 -2.08 -17.44
C ASN A 228 3.18 -1.68 -17.00
N ALA A 229 3.87 -2.55 -16.25
CA ALA A 229 5.25 -2.32 -15.81
C ALA A 229 6.21 -2.25 -17.01
N VAL A 230 6.07 -3.15 -17.98
CA VAL A 230 6.86 -3.12 -19.23
C VAL A 230 6.63 -1.81 -19.99
N ALA A 231 5.39 -1.32 -20.06
CA ALA A 231 5.09 -0.04 -20.71
C ALA A 231 5.68 1.16 -19.94
N ALA A 232 5.64 1.13 -18.62
CA ALA A 232 6.16 2.20 -17.77
C ALA A 232 7.69 2.26 -17.75
N TYR A 233 8.35 1.10 -17.78
CA TYR A 233 9.82 0.98 -17.70
C TYR A 233 10.50 1.00 -19.08
N GLY A 234 9.81 0.54 -20.13
CA GLY A 234 10.32 0.43 -21.48
C GLY A 234 10.91 -0.93 -21.82
N GLY A 235 10.63 -1.96 -21.03
CA GLY A 235 11.11 -3.34 -21.19
C GLY A 235 10.81 -4.20 -19.98
N GLY A 236 11.29 -5.44 -19.94
CA GLY A 236 11.20 -6.27 -18.75
C GLY A 236 11.93 -5.62 -17.58
N VAL A 237 11.26 -5.56 -16.42
CA VAL A 237 11.78 -4.85 -15.24
C VAL A 237 12.68 -5.79 -14.43
N PRO A 238 13.92 -5.37 -14.09
CA PRO A 238 14.78 -6.15 -13.21
C PRO A 238 14.19 -6.32 -11.82
N LEU A 239 14.33 -7.52 -11.27
CA LEU A 239 13.92 -7.86 -9.91
C LEU A 239 15.13 -8.11 -9.01
N ASP A 240 14.91 -8.01 -7.70
CA ASP A 240 15.87 -8.45 -6.72
C ASP A 240 16.08 -9.99 -6.80
N ARG A 241 17.06 -10.51 -6.09
CA ARG A 241 17.39 -11.95 -6.10
C ARG A 241 16.25 -12.88 -5.64
N TYR A 242 15.28 -12.35 -4.94
CA TYR A 242 14.13 -13.08 -4.41
C TYR A 242 12.87 -12.90 -5.26
N ALA A 243 12.93 -12.04 -6.26
CA ALA A 243 11.81 -11.61 -7.09
C ALA A 243 10.64 -11.02 -6.28
N SER A 244 10.95 -10.42 -5.13
CA SER A 244 9.97 -9.79 -4.23
C SER A 244 9.96 -8.26 -4.32
N HIS A 245 10.95 -7.67 -4.99
CA HIS A 245 11.10 -6.23 -5.18
C HIS A 245 11.60 -5.94 -6.59
N TRP A 246 11.49 -4.68 -7.03
CA TRP A 246 12.32 -4.20 -8.13
C TRP A 246 13.80 -4.33 -7.73
N ALA A 247 14.68 -4.48 -8.70
CA ALA A 247 16.11 -4.47 -8.39
C ALA A 247 16.54 -3.09 -7.89
N GLU A 248 17.49 -3.08 -6.95
CA GLU A 248 18.17 -1.87 -6.49
C GLU A 248 18.66 -1.01 -7.67
N GLY A 249 18.46 0.30 -7.61
CA GLY A 249 18.81 1.21 -8.70
C GLY A 249 17.81 1.21 -9.87
N THR A 250 16.59 0.72 -9.67
CA THR A 250 15.50 0.85 -10.64
C THR A 250 14.81 2.20 -10.46
N TYR A 251 14.79 3.02 -11.51
CA TYR A 251 14.23 4.38 -11.47
C TYR A 251 12.97 4.50 -12.31
N SER A 252 12.03 5.33 -11.84
CA SER A 252 10.83 5.70 -12.57
C SER A 252 10.38 7.12 -12.22
N LEU A 253 9.38 7.62 -12.93
CA LEU A 253 8.89 8.97 -12.71
C LEU A 253 7.89 9.02 -11.54
N ARG A 254 8.08 10.03 -10.69
CA ARG A 254 7.10 10.51 -9.74
C ARG A 254 6.90 12.01 -9.96
N ASP A 255 5.68 12.43 -10.28
CA ASP A 255 5.33 13.84 -10.53
C ASP A 255 6.28 14.53 -11.55
N GLY A 256 6.70 13.76 -12.58
CA GLY A 256 7.63 14.21 -13.61
C GLY A 256 9.10 14.25 -13.20
N VAL A 257 9.44 13.85 -11.97
CA VAL A 257 10.82 13.78 -11.46
C VAL A 257 11.26 12.31 -11.41
N LEU A 258 12.48 12.04 -11.87
CA LEU A 258 13.07 10.70 -11.79
C LEU A 258 13.45 10.40 -10.33
N GLN A 259 12.92 9.33 -9.79
CA GLN A 259 13.17 8.83 -8.45
C GLN A 259 13.45 7.32 -8.51
N GLU A 260 14.23 6.79 -7.60
CA GLU A 260 14.32 5.35 -7.37
C GLU A 260 12.97 4.81 -6.92
N THR A 261 12.60 3.63 -7.39
CA THR A 261 11.29 3.05 -7.08
C THR A 261 11.14 2.79 -5.59
N MET A 262 9.94 3.04 -5.05
CA MET A 262 9.67 2.81 -3.63
C MET A 262 9.70 1.32 -3.26
N MET A 263 9.34 0.44 -4.19
CA MET A 263 9.32 -1.01 -3.99
C MET A 263 10.66 -1.68 -4.38
N ASP A 264 11.79 -1.00 -4.23
CA ASP A 264 13.11 -1.62 -4.20
C ASP A 264 13.43 -2.23 -2.81
N PRO A 265 14.47 -3.06 -2.66
CA PRO A 265 14.70 -3.78 -1.40
C PRO A 265 15.32 -2.92 -0.29
N SER A 266 15.76 -1.69 -0.57
CA SER A 266 16.41 -0.84 0.43
C SER A 266 16.07 0.64 0.28
N THR A 267 15.85 1.31 1.40
CA THR A 267 15.72 2.76 1.43
C THR A 267 16.94 3.35 2.12
N PRO A 268 17.77 4.15 1.43
CA PRO A 268 18.88 4.82 2.06
C PRO A 268 18.43 5.76 3.18
N ALA A 269 19.12 5.70 4.32
CA ALA A 269 18.83 6.60 5.43
C ALA A 269 19.10 8.05 5.03
N GLY A 270 18.14 8.92 5.25
CA GLY A 270 18.17 10.32 4.83
C GLY A 270 17.45 10.59 3.50
N GLU A 271 16.85 9.58 2.89
CA GLU A 271 16.09 9.70 1.66
C GLU A 271 14.62 9.34 1.88
N ARG A 272 13.75 10.02 1.14
CA ARG A 272 12.31 9.70 1.06
C ARG A 272 12.00 9.19 -0.35
N GLN A 273 11.53 7.95 -0.40
CA GLN A 273 11.05 7.32 -1.63
C GLN A 273 9.54 7.10 -1.50
N LEU A 274 8.78 7.60 -2.45
CA LEU A 274 7.33 7.48 -2.50
C LEU A 274 6.93 6.77 -3.80
N PRO A 275 5.71 6.18 -3.90
CA PRO A 275 5.34 5.39 -5.05
C PRO A 275 5.54 6.11 -6.38
N THR A 276 6.22 5.47 -7.31
CA THR A 276 6.47 5.94 -8.67
C THR A 276 5.44 5.39 -9.66
N ALA A 277 5.47 5.86 -10.90
CA ALA A 277 4.64 5.30 -11.97
C ALA A 277 4.87 3.79 -12.18
N LEU A 278 6.10 3.31 -12.00
CA LEU A 278 6.43 1.89 -12.13
C LEU A 278 5.87 1.07 -10.96
N ASP A 279 5.89 1.58 -9.72
CA ASP A 279 5.29 0.91 -8.58
C ASP A 279 3.79 0.69 -8.81
N TYR A 280 3.07 1.74 -9.22
CA TYR A 280 1.64 1.64 -9.54
C TYR A 280 1.36 0.72 -10.74
N ALA A 281 2.24 0.69 -11.74
CA ALA A 281 2.12 -0.23 -12.87
C ALA A 281 2.25 -1.70 -12.43
N GLY A 282 3.16 -1.99 -11.49
CA GLY A 282 3.29 -3.31 -10.88
C GLY A 282 2.01 -3.75 -10.16
N PHE A 283 1.37 -2.86 -9.39
CA PHE A 283 0.07 -3.15 -8.77
C PHE A 283 -1.03 -3.39 -9.80
N ALA A 284 -1.06 -2.63 -10.89
CA ALA A 284 -2.03 -2.85 -11.97
C ALA A 284 -1.84 -4.21 -12.66
N ASP A 285 -0.61 -4.69 -12.79
CA ASP A 285 -0.30 -6.00 -13.40
C ASP A 285 -0.70 -7.19 -12.52
N ILE A 286 -0.86 -7.00 -11.22
CA ILE A 286 -1.35 -8.04 -10.31
C ILE A 286 -2.87 -7.95 -10.04
N GLY A 287 -3.58 -7.06 -10.75
CA GLY A 287 -5.05 -7.02 -10.79
C GLY A 287 -5.67 -5.76 -10.22
N TRP A 288 -4.96 -4.97 -9.38
CA TRP A 288 -5.54 -3.75 -8.82
C TRP A 288 -5.97 -2.76 -9.90
N GLN A 289 -7.18 -2.23 -9.77
CA GLN A 289 -7.69 -1.14 -10.61
C GLN A 289 -7.13 0.19 -10.09
N VAL A 290 -5.96 0.55 -10.58
CA VAL A 290 -5.29 1.78 -10.17
C VAL A 290 -5.82 2.94 -11.02
N SER A 291 -6.67 3.79 -10.43
CA SER A 291 -6.99 5.09 -11.04
C SER A 291 -5.79 6.04 -10.86
N ALA A 292 -5.66 7.02 -11.76
CA ALA A 292 -4.69 8.09 -11.52
C ALA A 292 -4.95 8.68 -10.13
N VAL A 293 -4.00 8.51 -9.20
CA VAL A 293 -4.12 9.08 -7.85
C VAL A 293 -4.31 10.58 -8.03
N PRO A 294 -5.40 11.19 -7.54
CA PRO A 294 -5.52 12.63 -7.54
C PRO A 294 -4.32 13.17 -6.76
N GLU A 295 -3.49 14.00 -7.39
CA GLU A 295 -2.42 14.66 -6.68
C GLU A 295 -2.99 15.26 -5.39
N PRO A 296 -2.36 15.05 -4.22
CA PRO A 296 -2.82 15.65 -2.98
C PRO A 296 -3.06 17.12 -3.26
N ALA A 297 -4.20 17.67 -2.81
CA ALA A 297 -4.76 18.97 -3.19
C ALA A 297 -3.86 20.20 -3.04
N GLY A 298 -2.54 20.04 -3.16
CA GLY A 298 -1.54 21.11 -3.25
C GLY A 298 -1.89 22.13 -4.33
N TRP A 299 -2.42 21.71 -5.45
CA TRP A 299 -2.91 22.62 -6.49
C TRP A 299 -4.14 23.42 -6.06
N ALA A 300 -5.04 22.85 -5.28
CA ALA A 300 -6.20 23.55 -4.73
C ALA A 300 -5.77 24.61 -3.70
N LEU A 301 -4.75 24.35 -2.90
CA LEU A 301 -4.14 25.31 -1.98
C LEU A 301 -3.37 26.41 -2.74
N LEU A 302 -2.66 26.11 -3.81
CA LEU A 302 -1.98 27.08 -4.66
C LEU A 302 -2.99 28.00 -5.37
N LEU A 303 -4.06 27.44 -5.94
CA LEU A 303 -5.11 28.22 -6.59
C LEU A 303 -5.90 29.07 -5.60
N SER A 304 -6.16 28.58 -4.37
CA SER A 304 -6.79 29.40 -3.33
C SER A 304 -5.87 30.49 -2.82
N GLY A 305 -4.55 30.23 -2.68
CA GLY A 305 -3.53 31.22 -2.33
C GLY A 305 -3.40 32.35 -3.36
N VAL A 306 -3.39 32.01 -4.66
CA VAL A 306 -3.36 33.00 -5.76
C VAL A 306 -4.63 33.82 -5.79
N GLY A 307 -5.80 33.20 -5.55
CA GLY A 307 -7.09 33.89 -5.45
C GLY A 307 -7.12 34.93 -4.35
N VAL A 308 -6.61 34.61 -3.16
CA VAL A 308 -6.54 35.54 -2.02
C VAL A 308 -5.60 36.75 -2.31
N VAL A 309 -4.45 36.49 -2.95
CA VAL A 309 -3.51 37.57 -3.34
C VAL A 309 -4.11 38.49 -4.40
N ALA A 310 -4.86 37.91 -5.38
CA ALA A 310 -5.52 38.69 -6.44
C ALA A 310 -6.65 39.59 -5.88
N VAL A 311 -7.46 39.07 -4.97
CA VAL A 311 -8.50 39.86 -4.28
C VAL A 311 -7.92 40.94 -3.39
N GLY A 312 -6.83 40.65 -2.65
CA GLY A 312 -6.13 41.63 -1.80
C GLY A 312 -5.54 42.77 -2.62
N ARG A 313 -4.95 42.50 -3.79
CA ARG A 313 -4.43 43.55 -4.70
C ARG A 313 -5.55 44.38 -5.34
N ARG A 314 -6.70 43.80 -5.65
CA ARG A 314 -7.84 44.53 -6.18
C ARG A 314 -8.45 45.51 -5.15
N ARG A 315 -8.57 45.07 -3.88
CA ARG A 315 -9.06 45.96 -2.79
C ARG A 315 -8.10 47.12 -2.49
N ARG A 316 -6.77 46.92 -2.55
CA ARG A 316 -5.80 48.02 -2.38
C ARG A 316 -5.84 49.04 -3.51
N ARG A 317 -6.14 48.63 -4.77
CA ARG A 317 -6.29 49.59 -5.88
C ARG A 317 -7.54 50.43 -5.78
N ILE A 318 -8.65 49.87 -5.28
CA ILE A 318 -9.91 50.59 -5.07
C ILE A 318 -9.76 51.61 -3.93
N GLY A 319 -9.09 51.26 -2.80
CA GLY A 319 -8.87 52.18 -1.68
C GLY A 319 -7.92 53.35 -1.99
N LEU A 320 -7.00 53.21 -2.97
CA LEU A 320 -6.13 54.28 -3.44
C LEU A 320 -6.82 55.23 -4.42
N ALA A 321 -7.86 54.80 -5.12
CA ALA A 321 -8.62 55.66 -6.04
C ALA A 321 -9.60 56.59 -5.31
N GLU A 322 -10.09 56.22 -4.11
CA GLU A 322 -10.98 57.07 -3.29
C GLU A 322 -10.22 58.09 -2.44
N ALA A 323 -8.91 57.90 -2.16
CA ALA A 323 -8.11 58.82 -1.37
C ALA A 323 -7.52 59.97 -2.17
N GLY A 324 -7.64 59.97 -3.51
CA GLY A 324 -7.12 61.02 -4.40
C GLY A 324 -8.16 62.08 -4.88
N SER A 325 -9.39 62.03 -4.30
CA SER A 325 -10.52 62.90 -4.68
C SER A 325 -11.02 63.72 -3.46
N ARG A 326 -10.11 64.26 -2.67
CA ARG A 326 -10.44 65.31 -1.68
C ARG A 326 -9.40 66.40 -1.71
#